data_012785efddf0f0a980a6e8483c184527
#
_entry.id   012785efddf0f0a980a6e8483c184527
#
_cell.length_a   1.000
_cell.length_b   1.000
_cell.length_c   1.000
_cell.angle_alpha   90.00
_cell.angle_beta   90.00
_cell.angle_gamma   90.00
#
_symmetry.space_group_name_H-M   'P 1'
#
loop_
_entity.id
_entity.type
_entity.pdbx_description
1 polymer ?
#
loop_
_entity_poly.entity_id
_entity_poly.type
_entity_poly.pdbx_seq_one_letter_code
_entity_poly.pdbx_strand_id
1 'polypeptide(L)'
;TAVIKIFEEIAKHTPKIVPVLVNCQVNSTRYAVFSQVFKKLIGFAPPTSGVSFKKVFGEVAKYLAEHEKVLVVALDDMNYLFYENEANDVLYSLLRAHETNPGARVGVIAILSDTGVPHIFDPKVESVFLPEEIKFPKYSYDEIKDILSNRARLGFYPNVLDGAVLDKVAGHTFALGDLRVGIDLLKRAALNAERRANRTISPEDVESAYEKSRLIHLSYVMRALKEDEKSLISLIADSPQSNSGELYEIFHLQTALGYTTFYEMLNKLSSVRLIDADFTGKGERGRSRVVTLRYQPGEVKARL
;
A
#
# COMPACT_ATOMS: atom_id res chain seq x y z
N THR A 1 7.05 4.84 6.30
CA THR A 1 8.03 5.92 6.59
C THR A 1 8.12 6.23 8.08
N ALA A 2 7.01 6.40 8.81
CA ALA A 2 7.02 6.69 10.27
C ALA A 2 7.71 5.57 11.05
N VAL A 3 7.35 4.31 10.81
CA VAL A 3 7.94 3.14 11.47
C VAL A 3 9.46 3.06 11.22
N ILE A 4 9.93 3.38 10.01
CA ILE A 4 11.38 3.39 9.71
C ILE A 4 12.10 4.37 10.62
N LYS A 5 11.59 5.60 10.76
CA LYS A 5 12.20 6.62 11.63
C LYS A 5 12.20 6.20 13.10
N ILE A 6 11.09 5.62 13.57
CA ILE A 6 11.00 5.08 14.93
C ILE A 6 12.03 3.96 15.13
N PHE A 7 12.20 3.07 14.16
CA PHE A 7 13.16 1.99 14.22
C PHE A 7 14.62 2.49 14.21
N GLU A 8 14.91 3.54 13.46
CA GLU A 8 16.22 4.22 13.47
C GLU A 8 16.53 4.82 14.84
N GLU A 9 15.55 5.47 15.48
CA GLU A 9 15.72 6.02 16.82
C GLU A 9 15.85 4.93 17.89
N ILE A 10 15.04 3.88 17.85
CA ILE A 10 15.17 2.74 18.76
C ILE A 10 16.56 2.11 18.65
N ALA A 11 17.07 1.91 17.44
CA ALA A 11 18.39 1.31 17.23
C ALA A 11 19.54 2.14 17.81
N LYS A 12 19.39 3.48 17.88
CA LYS A 12 20.41 4.37 18.49
C LYS A 12 20.42 4.30 20.02
N HIS A 13 19.24 4.16 20.63
CA HIS A 13 19.10 4.32 22.08
C HIS A 13 19.00 3.00 22.85
N THR A 14 18.61 1.92 22.18
CA THR A 14 18.32 0.65 22.88
C THR A 14 18.87 -0.56 22.14
N PRO A 15 20.14 -0.92 22.37
CA PRO A 15 20.79 -2.04 21.68
C PRO A 15 20.16 -3.41 21.99
N LYS A 16 19.32 -3.50 23.04
CA LYS A 16 18.59 -4.72 23.36
C LYS A 16 17.42 -4.98 22.42
N ILE A 17 16.86 -3.92 21.80
CA ILE A 17 15.75 -4.05 20.85
C ILE A 17 16.30 -4.16 19.44
N VAL A 18 15.86 -5.19 18.71
CA VAL A 18 16.21 -5.39 17.30
C VAL A 18 14.98 -5.12 16.45
N PRO A 19 14.89 -3.96 15.82
CA PRO A 19 13.80 -3.63 14.94
C PRO A 19 14.03 -4.25 13.55
N VAL A 20 12.99 -4.87 13.00
CA VAL A 20 12.99 -5.47 11.66
C VAL A 20 11.76 -5.04 10.90
N LEU A 21 11.95 -4.37 9.76
CA LEU A 21 10.87 -4.05 8.82
C LEU A 21 10.87 -5.09 7.69
N VAL A 22 9.74 -5.74 7.49
CA VAL A 22 9.53 -6.71 6.41
C VAL A 22 8.47 -6.18 5.47
N ASN A 23 8.81 -5.98 4.21
CA ASN A 23 7.84 -5.69 3.16
C ASN A 23 7.18 -7.01 2.73
N CYS A 24 5.89 -7.17 3.05
CA CYS A 24 5.12 -8.40 2.78
C CYS A 24 4.70 -8.54 1.32
N GLN A 25 4.72 -7.47 0.53
CA GLN A 25 4.51 -7.56 -0.92
C GLN A 25 5.63 -8.37 -1.60
N VAL A 26 6.86 -8.22 -1.11
CA VAL A 26 8.03 -8.94 -1.64
C VAL A 26 8.24 -10.27 -0.90
N ASN A 27 7.93 -10.31 0.39
CA ASN A 27 8.14 -11.46 1.27
C ASN A 27 6.79 -11.98 1.75
N SER A 28 6.00 -12.55 0.84
CA SER A 28 4.60 -12.95 1.08
C SER A 28 4.41 -14.32 1.72
N THR A 29 5.49 -15.04 2.05
CA THR A 29 5.44 -16.34 2.69
C THR A 29 6.06 -16.31 4.09
N ARG A 30 5.62 -17.19 4.98
CA ARG A 30 6.18 -17.35 6.32
C ARG A 30 7.70 -17.55 6.29
N TYR A 31 8.19 -18.40 5.40
CA TYR A 31 9.63 -18.63 5.25
C TYR A 31 10.37 -17.35 4.84
N ALA A 32 9.83 -16.58 3.90
CA ALA A 32 10.44 -15.34 3.43
C ALA A 32 10.49 -14.27 4.54
N VAL A 33 9.40 -14.10 5.30
CA VAL A 33 9.36 -13.18 6.45
C VAL A 33 10.44 -13.54 7.47
N PHE A 34 10.49 -14.81 7.89
CA PHE A 34 11.47 -15.25 8.89
C PHE A 34 12.91 -15.26 8.36
N SER A 35 13.10 -15.39 7.05
CA SER A 35 14.43 -15.23 6.43
C SER A 35 14.95 -13.80 6.56
N GLN A 36 14.09 -12.78 6.44
CA GLN A 36 14.47 -11.39 6.68
C GLN A 36 14.81 -11.14 8.16
N VAL A 37 14.00 -11.69 9.07
CA VAL A 37 14.26 -11.62 10.52
C VAL A 37 15.59 -12.31 10.85
N PHE A 38 15.81 -13.52 10.36
CA PHE A 38 17.06 -14.28 10.54
C PHE A 38 18.27 -13.49 10.03
N LYS A 39 18.18 -12.97 8.80
CA LYS A 39 19.26 -12.16 8.21
C LYS A 39 19.60 -10.94 9.06
N LYS A 40 18.61 -10.29 9.65
CA LYS A 40 18.83 -9.12 10.50
C LYS A 40 19.49 -9.46 11.83
N LEU A 41 19.12 -10.60 12.42
CA LEU A 41 19.64 -11.06 13.72
C LEU A 41 21.04 -11.69 13.60
N ILE A 42 21.23 -12.55 12.60
CA ILE A 42 22.41 -13.40 12.46
C ILE A 42 23.46 -12.77 11.51
N GLY A 43 23.03 -11.84 10.64
CA GLY A 43 23.93 -11.13 9.72
C GLY A 43 24.01 -11.70 8.31
N PHE A 44 23.49 -12.91 8.05
CA PHE A 44 23.43 -13.53 6.72
C PHE A 44 22.07 -14.20 6.49
N ALA A 45 21.71 -14.42 5.22
CA ALA A 45 20.44 -15.08 4.89
C ALA A 45 20.52 -16.59 5.14
N PRO A 46 19.43 -17.24 5.60
CA PRO A 46 19.41 -18.69 5.70
C PRO A 46 19.51 -19.32 4.30
N PRO A 47 19.98 -20.57 4.17
CA PRO A 47 20.01 -21.28 2.90
C PRO A 47 18.62 -21.34 2.25
N THR A 48 18.56 -21.11 0.94
CA THR A 48 17.28 -21.10 0.17
C THR A 48 16.69 -22.48 -0.05
N SER A 49 17.46 -23.54 0.16
CA SER A 49 17.03 -24.95 0.01
C SER A 49 17.61 -25.83 1.12
N GLY A 50 16.93 -26.93 1.42
CA GLY A 50 17.38 -27.93 2.39
C GLY A 50 17.23 -27.53 3.87
N VAL A 51 16.69 -26.35 4.17
CA VAL A 51 16.44 -25.88 5.55
C VAL A 51 14.96 -25.67 5.77
N SER A 52 14.40 -26.39 6.75
CA SER A 52 12.98 -26.24 7.08
C SER A 52 12.70 -24.93 7.81
N PHE A 53 11.47 -24.40 7.66
CA PHE A 53 10.98 -23.26 8.43
C PHE A 53 11.24 -23.44 9.95
N LYS A 54 10.94 -24.65 10.49
CA LYS A 54 11.14 -24.97 11.91
C LYS A 54 12.57 -24.71 12.38
N LYS A 55 13.57 -24.99 11.52
CA LYS A 55 14.98 -24.74 11.85
C LYS A 55 15.29 -23.26 11.88
N VAL A 56 14.86 -22.50 10.85
CA VAL A 56 15.06 -21.04 10.79
C VAL A 56 14.40 -20.35 11.99
N PHE A 57 13.16 -20.71 12.28
CA PHE A 57 12.41 -20.19 13.42
C PHE A 57 13.08 -20.53 14.76
N GLY A 58 13.52 -21.79 14.93
CA GLY A 58 14.21 -22.22 16.15
C GLY A 58 15.51 -21.44 16.40
N GLU A 59 16.31 -21.20 15.38
CA GLU A 59 17.54 -20.40 15.50
C GLU A 59 17.23 -18.92 15.83
N VAL A 60 16.18 -18.34 15.25
CA VAL A 60 15.73 -16.97 15.61
C VAL A 60 15.33 -16.90 17.09
N ALA A 61 14.47 -17.82 17.55
CA ALA A 61 14.00 -17.84 18.91
C ALA A 61 15.14 -18.11 19.92
N LYS A 62 16.05 -19.02 19.57
CA LYS A 62 17.26 -19.32 20.35
C LYS A 62 18.17 -18.10 20.47
N TYR A 63 18.46 -17.43 19.36
CA TYR A 63 19.30 -16.23 19.35
C TYR A 63 18.72 -15.13 20.27
N LEU A 64 17.41 -14.87 20.20
CA LEU A 64 16.75 -13.88 21.03
C LEU A 64 16.90 -14.20 22.52
N ALA A 65 16.72 -15.46 22.89
CA ALA A 65 16.82 -15.91 24.27
C ALA A 65 18.27 -15.83 24.79
N GLU A 66 19.24 -16.35 24.04
CA GLU A 66 20.67 -16.41 24.45
C GLU A 66 21.30 -15.01 24.55
N HIS A 67 20.88 -14.05 23.70
CA HIS A 67 21.44 -12.69 23.69
C HIS A 67 20.55 -11.68 24.44
N GLU A 68 19.52 -12.14 25.13
CA GLU A 68 18.55 -11.27 25.85
C GLU A 68 17.98 -10.14 24.97
N LYS A 69 17.76 -10.42 23.67
CA LYS A 69 17.25 -9.43 22.72
C LYS A 69 15.72 -9.47 22.65
N VAL A 70 15.14 -8.31 22.36
CA VAL A 70 13.73 -8.15 22.05
C VAL A 70 13.60 -7.87 20.55
N LEU A 71 12.88 -8.70 19.84
CA LEU A 71 12.58 -8.50 18.42
C LEU A 71 11.32 -7.65 18.28
N VAL A 72 11.36 -6.60 17.47
CA VAL A 72 10.17 -5.83 17.04
C VAL A 72 10.07 -5.95 15.54
N VAL A 73 9.09 -6.72 15.06
CA VAL A 73 8.85 -6.93 13.62
C VAL A 73 7.72 -6.02 13.17
N ALA A 74 7.98 -5.17 12.17
CA ALA A 74 6.95 -4.46 11.43
C ALA A 74 6.69 -5.18 10.10
N LEU A 75 5.47 -5.66 9.93
CA LEU A 75 4.97 -6.30 8.71
C LEU A 75 4.30 -5.23 7.85
N ASP A 76 5.06 -4.66 6.90
CA ASP A 76 4.57 -3.60 6.00
C ASP A 76 3.80 -4.23 4.84
N ASP A 77 2.66 -3.63 4.48
CA ASP A 77 1.71 -4.17 3.50
C ASP A 77 1.27 -5.62 3.83
N MET A 78 0.93 -5.86 5.10
CA MET A 78 0.56 -7.19 5.60
C MET A 78 -0.66 -7.80 4.88
N ASN A 79 -1.48 -7.01 4.20
CA ASN A 79 -2.56 -7.51 3.35
C ASN A 79 -2.08 -8.55 2.32
N TYR A 80 -0.84 -8.49 1.84
CA TYR A 80 -0.29 -9.52 0.94
C TYR A 80 -0.15 -10.90 1.60
N LEU A 81 0.10 -10.95 2.92
CA LEU A 81 0.10 -12.23 3.64
C LEU A 81 -1.30 -12.85 3.76
N PHE A 82 -2.36 -12.02 3.79
CA PHE A 82 -3.73 -12.53 3.75
C PHE A 82 -4.07 -13.09 2.37
N TYR A 83 -3.64 -12.44 1.30
CA TYR A 83 -3.87 -12.95 -0.07
C TYR A 83 -3.20 -14.30 -0.33
N GLU A 84 -2.06 -14.56 0.31
CA GLU A 84 -1.34 -15.83 0.22
C GLU A 84 -1.75 -16.84 1.32
N ASN A 85 -2.73 -16.49 2.16
CA ASN A 85 -3.16 -17.29 3.32
C ASN A 85 -2.06 -17.57 4.37
N GLU A 86 -1.03 -16.74 4.44
CA GLU A 86 0.13 -16.89 5.32
C GLU A 86 0.05 -16.03 6.59
N ALA A 87 -0.88 -15.07 6.67
CA ALA A 87 -0.96 -14.09 7.74
C ALA A 87 -1.11 -14.74 9.12
N ASN A 88 -2.00 -15.72 9.25
CA ASN A 88 -2.24 -16.42 10.50
C ASN A 88 -1.00 -17.19 10.96
N ASP A 89 -0.34 -17.89 10.07
CA ASP A 89 0.86 -18.68 10.35
C ASP A 89 2.06 -17.81 10.74
N VAL A 90 2.23 -16.65 10.09
CA VAL A 90 3.28 -15.67 10.42
C VAL A 90 3.03 -15.09 11.81
N LEU A 91 1.83 -14.58 12.08
CA LEU A 91 1.49 -14.00 13.38
C LEU A 91 1.58 -15.03 14.50
N TYR A 92 1.00 -16.23 14.31
CA TYR A 92 1.08 -17.31 15.28
C TYR A 92 2.51 -17.63 15.66
N SER A 93 3.40 -17.75 14.65
CA SER A 93 4.81 -18.05 14.89
C SER A 93 5.54 -16.94 15.64
N LEU A 94 5.29 -15.66 15.30
CA LEU A 94 5.91 -14.52 15.96
C LEU A 94 5.44 -14.37 17.41
N LEU A 95 4.13 -14.41 17.64
CA LEU A 95 3.53 -14.16 18.94
C LEU A 95 3.80 -15.29 19.96
N ARG A 96 3.97 -16.51 19.48
CA ARG A 96 4.27 -17.68 20.31
C ARG A 96 5.73 -18.15 20.26
N ALA A 97 6.65 -17.27 19.85
CA ALA A 97 8.08 -17.60 19.84
C ALA A 97 8.61 -18.02 21.22
N HIS A 98 8.04 -17.47 22.29
CA HIS A 98 8.37 -17.81 23.68
C HIS A 98 8.03 -19.25 24.07
N GLU A 99 7.07 -19.89 23.38
CA GLU A 99 6.75 -21.31 23.62
C GLU A 99 7.86 -22.24 23.13
N THR A 100 8.59 -21.83 22.09
CA THR A 100 9.76 -22.57 21.58
C THR A 100 11.00 -22.30 22.41
N ASN A 101 11.20 -21.06 22.83
CA ASN A 101 12.31 -20.62 23.72
C ASN A 101 11.76 -19.60 24.74
N PRO A 102 11.65 -19.95 26.02
CA PRO A 102 11.03 -19.08 27.04
C PRO A 102 11.64 -17.69 27.19
N GLY A 103 12.89 -17.50 26.76
CA GLY A 103 13.54 -16.19 26.76
C GLY A 103 13.27 -15.35 25.51
N ALA A 104 12.63 -15.87 24.47
CA ALA A 104 12.34 -15.13 23.26
C ALA A 104 11.23 -14.11 23.48
N ARG A 105 11.51 -12.84 23.20
CA ARG A 105 10.55 -11.72 23.31
C ARG A 105 10.33 -11.09 21.96
N VAL A 106 9.07 -11.03 21.51
CA VAL A 106 8.69 -10.52 20.19
C VAL A 106 7.52 -9.54 20.31
N GLY A 107 7.68 -8.36 19.72
CA GLY A 107 6.59 -7.41 19.46
C GLY A 107 6.29 -7.36 17.97
N VAL A 108 5.03 -7.19 17.61
CA VAL A 108 4.58 -7.14 16.20
C VAL A 108 3.86 -5.83 15.93
N ILE A 109 4.22 -5.18 14.83
CA ILE A 109 3.51 -4.04 14.25
C ILE A 109 2.97 -4.49 12.90
N ALA A 110 1.64 -4.62 12.79
CA ALA A 110 0.97 -4.93 11.54
C ALA A 110 0.57 -3.64 10.84
N ILE A 111 1.03 -3.45 9.59
CA ILE A 111 0.69 -2.28 8.77
C ILE A 111 -0.15 -2.74 7.60
N LEU A 112 -1.37 -2.23 7.54
CA LEU A 112 -2.35 -2.55 6.53
C LEU A 112 -2.62 -1.31 5.69
N SER A 113 -2.48 -1.43 4.38
CA SER A 113 -2.78 -0.35 3.42
C SER A 113 -4.22 -0.39 2.91
N ASP A 114 -4.90 -1.52 3.08
CA ASP A 114 -6.30 -1.72 2.69
C ASP A 114 -7.17 -1.93 3.93
N THR A 115 -8.08 -1.00 4.17
CA THR A 115 -9.04 -1.05 5.28
C THR A 115 -10.42 -1.57 4.86
N GLY A 116 -10.60 -1.91 3.57
CA GLY A 116 -11.88 -2.32 2.99
C GLY A 116 -12.18 -3.82 3.07
N VAL A 117 -11.19 -4.64 3.33
CA VAL A 117 -11.35 -6.11 3.44
C VAL A 117 -11.35 -6.49 4.91
N PRO A 118 -12.38 -7.17 5.42
CA PRO A 118 -12.33 -7.73 6.77
C PRO A 118 -11.20 -8.76 6.83
N HIS A 119 -10.15 -8.44 7.56
CA HIS A 119 -9.07 -9.38 7.84
C HIS A 119 -9.55 -10.31 8.96
N ILE A 120 -9.93 -11.53 8.59
CA ILE A 120 -10.39 -12.54 9.53
C ILE A 120 -9.17 -13.32 10.01
N PHE A 121 -8.88 -13.20 11.29
CA PHE A 121 -7.86 -14.02 11.92
C PHE A 121 -8.45 -15.35 12.40
N ASP A 122 -7.62 -16.40 12.39
CA ASP A 122 -7.98 -17.65 13.04
C ASP A 122 -8.16 -17.43 14.55
N PRO A 123 -9.08 -18.16 15.21
CA PRO A 123 -9.29 -18.06 16.67
C PRO A 123 -8.00 -18.25 17.48
N LYS A 124 -7.03 -19.01 16.96
CA LYS A 124 -5.71 -19.21 17.57
C LYS A 124 -4.87 -17.94 17.59
N VAL A 125 -5.02 -17.09 16.59
CA VAL A 125 -4.32 -15.81 16.48
C VAL A 125 -5.08 -14.74 17.25
N GLU A 126 -6.40 -14.67 17.11
CA GLU A 126 -7.26 -13.71 17.82
C GLU A 126 -7.08 -13.78 19.34
N SER A 127 -6.87 -14.97 19.89
CA SER A 127 -6.68 -15.16 21.34
C SER A 127 -5.39 -14.53 21.88
N VAL A 128 -4.38 -14.28 21.04
CA VAL A 128 -3.06 -13.77 21.45
C VAL A 128 -2.68 -12.46 20.76
N PHE A 129 -3.28 -12.13 19.62
CA PHE A 129 -3.08 -10.90 18.89
C PHE A 129 -4.17 -9.90 19.27
N LEU A 130 -3.89 -9.12 20.31
CA LEU A 130 -4.76 -8.05 20.81
C LEU A 130 -4.09 -6.69 20.52
N PRO A 131 -4.06 -6.23 19.26
CA PRO A 131 -3.33 -5.03 18.88
C PRO A 131 -4.08 -3.77 19.31
N GLU A 132 -3.31 -2.74 19.65
CA GLU A 132 -3.82 -1.37 19.65
C GLU A 132 -3.89 -0.87 18.21
N GLU A 133 -5.07 -0.41 17.79
CA GLU A 133 -5.28 0.08 16.43
C GLU A 133 -4.98 1.57 16.32
N ILE A 134 -4.03 1.92 15.44
CA ILE A 134 -3.69 3.30 15.12
C ILE A 134 -4.10 3.58 13.67
N LYS A 135 -5.11 4.45 13.50
CA LYS A 135 -5.59 4.84 12.17
C LYS A 135 -4.85 6.07 11.66
N PHE A 136 -4.31 5.94 10.44
CA PHE A 136 -3.73 7.06 9.69
C PHE A 136 -4.76 7.53 8.65
N PRO A 137 -5.47 8.63 8.89
CA PRO A 137 -6.40 9.16 7.89
C PRO A 137 -5.66 9.67 6.66
N LYS A 138 -6.38 9.85 5.56
CA LYS A 138 -5.82 10.53 4.38
C LYS A 138 -5.46 11.97 4.76
N TYR A 139 -4.37 12.46 4.21
CA TYR A 139 -3.97 13.85 4.39
C TYR A 139 -5.03 14.82 3.86
N SER A 140 -5.28 15.88 4.59
CA SER A 140 -6.04 17.03 4.12
C SER A 140 -5.26 17.80 3.03
N TYR A 141 -5.94 18.68 2.31
CA TYR A 141 -5.29 19.54 1.32
C TYR A 141 -4.15 20.37 1.91
N ASP A 142 -4.38 20.96 3.08
CA ASP A 142 -3.40 21.82 3.75
C ASP A 142 -2.17 21.02 4.20
N GLU A 143 -2.36 19.83 4.77
CA GLU A 143 -1.25 18.93 5.13
C GLU A 143 -0.43 18.51 3.90
N ILE A 144 -1.09 18.19 2.78
CA ILE A 144 -0.41 17.89 1.52
C ILE A 144 0.41 19.09 1.06
N LYS A 145 -0.18 20.28 1.06
CA LYS A 145 0.49 21.52 0.65
C LYS A 145 1.71 21.80 1.53
N ASP A 146 1.60 21.66 2.84
CA ASP A 146 2.69 21.86 3.80
C ASP A 146 3.83 20.85 3.57
N ILE A 147 3.50 19.58 3.36
CA ILE A 147 4.50 18.55 3.08
C ILE A 147 5.22 18.85 1.78
N LEU A 148 4.48 19.18 0.70
CA LEU A 148 5.06 19.51 -0.61
C LEU A 148 5.91 20.77 -0.55
N SER A 149 5.48 21.81 0.18
CA SER A 149 6.26 23.02 0.45
C SER A 149 7.59 22.72 1.12
N ASN A 150 7.57 21.90 2.18
CA ASN A 150 8.78 21.46 2.86
C ASN A 150 9.71 20.66 1.93
N ARG A 151 9.16 19.79 1.08
CA ARG A 151 9.96 19.05 0.09
C ARG A 151 10.57 19.96 -0.98
N ALA A 152 9.80 20.93 -1.47
CA ALA A 152 10.28 21.93 -2.43
C ALA A 152 11.42 22.77 -1.84
N ARG A 153 11.29 23.22 -0.58
CA ARG A 153 12.33 23.99 0.12
C ARG A 153 13.64 23.22 0.29
N LEU A 154 13.57 21.89 0.46
CA LEU A 154 14.75 21.04 0.58
C LEU A 154 15.37 20.66 -0.76
N GLY A 155 14.56 20.65 -1.84
CA GLY A 155 14.98 20.15 -3.16
C GLY A 155 15.25 21.21 -4.21
N PHE A 156 14.75 22.45 -4.03
CA PHE A 156 14.89 23.52 -5.00
C PHE A 156 15.63 24.72 -4.44
N TYR A 157 16.26 25.49 -5.33
CA TYR A 157 16.77 26.82 -5.00
C TYR A 157 15.63 27.80 -4.68
N PRO A 158 15.90 28.87 -3.91
CA PRO A 158 14.90 29.91 -3.67
C PRO A 158 14.31 30.47 -4.98
N ASN A 159 13.01 30.77 -4.97
CA ASN A 159 12.27 31.37 -6.09
C ASN A 159 12.11 30.48 -7.35
N VAL A 160 12.42 29.18 -7.29
CA VAL A 160 12.16 28.24 -8.39
C VAL A 160 10.68 27.88 -8.48
N LEU A 161 10.00 27.75 -7.35
CA LEU A 161 8.59 27.40 -7.23
C LEU A 161 7.81 28.52 -6.56
N ASP A 162 6.80 29.04 -7.23
CA ASP A 162 5.90 30.03 -6.64
C ASP A 162 4.70 29.34 -5.93
N GLY A 163 3.96 30.13 -5.13
CA GLY A 163 2.82 29.62 -4.35
C GLY A 163 1.69 29.07 -5.22
N ALA A 164 1.38 29.71 -6.35
CA ALA A 164 0.30 29.27 -7.23
C ALA A 164 0.62 27.95 -7.93
N VAL A 165 1.89 27.74 -8.30
CA VAL A 165 2.37 26.47 -8.87
C VAL A 165 2.34 25.36 -7.81
N LEU A 166 2.74 25.67 -6.57
CA LEU A 166 2.64 24.72 -5.45
C LEU A 166 1.18 24.32 -5.19
N ASP A 167 0.25 25.27 -5.22
CA ASP A 167 -1.18 25.02 -5.05
C ASP A 167 -1.73 24.08 -6.14
N LYS A 168 -1.28 24.25 -7.38
CA LYS A 168 -1.64 23.36 -8.49
C LYS A 168 -1.14 21.94 -8.27
N VAL A 169 0.11 21.75 -7.83
CA VAL A 169 0.66 20.44 -7.49
C VAL A 169 -0.10 19.82 -6.32
N ALA A 170 -0.42 20.61 -5.28
CA ALA A 170 -1.19 20.14 -4.14
C ALA A 170 -2.61 19.70 -4.54
N GLY A 171 -3.27 20.46 -5.44
CA GLY A 171 -4.59 20.12 -5.98
C GLY A 171 -4.60 18.78 -6.73
N HIS A 172 -3.64 18.56 -7.63
CA HIS A 172 -3.50 17.28 -8.31
C HIS A 172 -3.17 16.12 -7.34
N THR A 173 -2.30 16.38 -6.34
CA THR A 173 -1.94 15.40 -5.33
C THR A 173 -3.14 15.01 -4.47
N PHE A 174 -3.93 15.98 -4.04
CA PHE A 174 -5.14 15.76 -3.26
C PHE A 174 -6.18 14.96 -4.04
N ALA A 175 -6.41 15.31 -5.31
CA ALA A 175 -7.32 14.59 -6.19
C ALA A 175 -6.91 13.13 -6.40
N LEU A 176 -5.61 12.86 -6.56
CA LEU A 176 -5.09 11.50 -6.66
C LEU A 176 -4.98 10.79 -5.31
N GLY A 177 -4.91 11.54 -4.20
CA GLY A 177 -4.82 11.05 -2.82
C GLY A 177 -3.56 10.25 -2.52
N ASP A 178 -2.49 10.45 -3.26
CA ASP A 178 -1.17 9.86 -3.03
C ASP A 178 -0.09 10.93 -3.04
N LEU A 179 0.50 11.17 -1.87
CA LEU A 179 1.56 12.15 -1.67
C LEU A 179 2.83 11.84 -2.49
N ARG A 180 3.11 10.55 -2.79
CA ARG A 180 4.25 10.14 -3.60
C ARG A 180 4.14 10.72 -5.01
N VAL A 181 2.92 10.74 -5.56
CA VAL A 181 2.65 11.36 -6.86
C VAL A 181 2.94 12.86 -6.83
N GLY A 182 2.57 13.56 -5.75
CA GLY A 182 2.88 14.98 -5.60
C GLY A 182 4.38 15.29 -5.60
N ILE A 183 5.16 14.45 -4.91
CA ILE A 183 6.64 14.57 -4.90
C ILE A 183 7.21 14.29 -6.30
N ASP A 184 6.70 13.30 -7.02
CA ASP A 184 7.12 13.00 -8.40
C ASP A 184 6.71 14.13 -9.37
N LEU A 185 5.53 14.73 -9.17
CA LEU A 185 5.10 15.90 -9.95
C LEU A 185 6.04 17.09 -9.78
N LEU A 186 6.44 17.42 -8.54
CA LEU A 186 7.43 18.48 -8.30
C LEU A 186 8.73 18.22 -9.05
N LYS A 187 9.25 16.98 -8.94
CA LYS A 187 10.47 16.58 -9.65
C LYS A 187 10.33 16.69 -11.17
N ARG A 188 9.24 16.17 -11.75
CA ARG A 188 9.03 16.19 -13.21
C ARG A 188 8.77 17.58 -13.74
N ALA A 189 8.02 18.41 -13.01
CA ALA A 189 7.79 19.80 -13.39
C ALA A 189 9.10 20.59 -13.41
N ALA A 190 9.99 20.38 -12.42
CA ALA A 190 11.32 20.99 -12.43
C ALA A 190 12.16 20.55 -13.65
N LEU A 191 12.17 19.25 -13.96
CA LEU A 191 12.86 18.73 -15.15
C LEU A 191 12.27 19.28 -16.47
N ASN A 192 10.96 19.53 -16.52
CA ASN A 192 10.34 20.16 -17.68
C ASN A 192 10.82 21.63 -17.84
N ALA A 193 10.89 22.38 -16.74
CA ALA A 193 11.41 23.75 -16.73
C ALA A 193 12.89 23.80 -17.18
N GLU A 194 13.73 22.90 -16.65
CA GLU A 194 15.15 22.79 -17.04
C GLU A 194 15.32 22.49 -18.54
N ARG A 195 14.52 21.59 -19.10
CA ARG A 195 14.54 21.29 -20.57
C ARG A 195 14.20 22.47 -21.43
N ARG A 196 13.45 23.44 -20.92
CA ARG A 196 13.12 24.70 -21.58
C ARG A 196 14.12 25.82 -21.25
N ALA A 197 15.21 25.49 -20.53
CA ALA A 197 16.18 26.45 -20.02
C ALA A 197 15.58 27.56 -19.13
N ASN A 198 14.47 27.24 -18.44
CA ASN A 198 13.82 28.13 -17.47
C ASN A 198 14.37 27.89 -16.06
N ARG A 199 14.47 28.97 -15.29
CA ARG A 199 14.89 28.92 -13.88
C ARG A 199 13.72 28.79 -12.90
N THR A 200 12.49 28.90 -13.39
CA THR A 200 11.26 28.80 -12.60
C THR A 200 10.34 27.78 -13.20
N ILE A 201 9.61 27.09 -12.34
CA ILE A 201 8.59 26.11 -12.72
C ILE A 201 7.30 26.85 -13.04
N SER A 202 6.73 26.60 -14.21
CA SER A 202 5.45 27.19 -14.63
C SER A 202 4.28 26.22 -14.42
N PRO A 203 3.03 26.74 -14.42
CA PRO A 203 1.83 25.90 -14.38
C PRO A 203 1.77 24.86 -15.51
N GLU A 204 2.29 25.18 -16.70
CA GLU A 204 2.34 24.28 -17.87
C GLU A 204 3.30 23.12 -17.65
N ASP A 205 4.40 23.35 -16.91
CA ASP A 205 5.35 22.29 -16.54
C ASP A 205 4.68 21.24 -15.63
N VAL A 206 3.86 21.73 -14.69
CA VAL A 206 3.07 20.86 -13.78
C VAL A 206 2.05 20.06 -14.56
N GLU A 207 1.29 20.70 -15.46
CA GLU A 207 0.27 20.02 -16.25
C GLU A 207 0.86 18.93 -17.14
N SER A 208 1.94 19.26 -17.85
CA SER A 208 2.66 18.28 -18.67
C SER A 208 3.23 17.11 -17.85
N ALA A 209 3.68 17.39 -16.61
CA ALA A 209 4.14 16.36 -15.69
C ALA A 209 2.98 15.49 -15.19
N TYR A 210 1.84 16.10 -14.85
CA TYR A 210 0.66 15.43 -14.33
C TYR A 210 0.08 14.45 -15.36
N GLU A 211 -0.12 14.88 -16.60
CA GLU A 211 -0.63 14.01 -17.66
C GLU A 211 0.24 12.77 -17.88
N LYS A 212 1.56 12.94 -17.88
CA LYS A 212 2.49 11.79 -18.00
C LYS A 212 2.45 10.86 -16.80
N SER A 213 2.45 11.40 -15.59
CA SER A 213 2.44 10.62 -14.36
C SER A 213 1.14 9.84 -14.20
N ARG A 214 0.00 10.45 -14.52
CA ARG A 214 -1.31 9.84 -14.52
C ARG A 214 -1.38 8.61 -15.44
N LEU A 215 -0.86 8.73 -16.64
CA LEU A 215 -0.85 7.64 -17.64
C LEU A 215 0.13 6.52 -17.29
N ILE A 216 1.26 6.83 -16.66
CA ILE A 216 2.20 5.82 -16.15
C ILE A 216 1.56 5.02 -15.01
N HIS A 217 0.91 5.68 -14.07
CA HIS A 217 0.16 5.03 -12.99
C HIS A 217 -0.92 4.11 -13.56
N LEU A 218 -1.73 4.60 -14.50
CA LEU A 218 -2.74 3.78 -15.18
C LEU A 218 -2.12 2.51 -15.80
N SER A 219 -1.03 2.68 -16.57
CA SER A 219 -0.36 1.54 -17.23
C SER A 219 0.19 0.52 -16.22
N TYR A 220 0.72 0.98 -15.10
CA TYR A 220 1.22 0.10 -14.05
C TYR A 220 0.09 -0.70 -13.41
N VAL A 221 -1.00 -0.04 -13.03
CA VAL A 221 -2.14 -0.69 -12.40
C VAL A 221 -2.81 -1.67 -13.35
N MET A 222 -3.03 -1.30 -14.61
CA MET A 222 -3.66 -2.17 -15.62
C MET A 222 -2.89 -3.47 -15.85
N ARG A 223 -1.56 -3.44 -15.79
CA ARG A 223 -0.71 -4.65 -15.89
C ARG A 223 -0.84 -5.60 -14.71
N ALA A 224 -1.18 -5.08 -13.53
CA ALA A 224 -1.33 -5.86 -12.31
C ALA A 224 -2.74 -6.47 -12.14
N LEU A 225 -3.70 -6.10 -12.99
CA LEU A 225 -5.06 -6.63 -12.96
C LEU A 225 -5.12 -8.07 -13.51
N LYS A 226 -5.95 -8.89 -12.86
CA LYS A 226 -6.35 -10.21 -13.38
C LYS A 226 -7.31 -10.05 -14.57
N GLU A 227 -7.50 -11.09 -15.37
CA GLU A 227 -8.34 -11.04 -16.57
C GLU A 227 -9.81 -10.68 -16.25
N ASP A 228 -10.37 -11.21 -15.16
CA ASP A 228 -11.75 -10.87 -14.74
C ASP A 228 -11.86 -9.40 -14.31
N GLU A 229 -10.81 -8.84 -13.67
CA GLU A 229 -10.75 -7.43 -13.29
C GLU A 229 -10.59 -6.53 -14.52
N LYS A 230 -9.84 -6.97 -15.54
CA LYS A 230 -9.75 -6.28 -16.82
C LYS A 230 -11.09 -6.30 -17.56
N SER A 231 -11.81 -7.40 -17.51
CA SER A 231 -13.15 -7.50 -18.07
C SER A 231 -14.10 -6.52 -17.39
N LEU A 232 -14.05 -6.43 -16.07
CA LEU A 232 -14.87 -5.48 -15.31
C LEU A 232 -14.52 -4.03 -15.62
N ILE A 233 -13.25 -3.65 -15.64
CA ILE A 233 -12.85 -2.27 -15.96
C ILE A 233 -13.15 -1.90 -17.40
N SER A 234 -13.10 -2.87 -18.34
CA SER A 234 -13.55 -2.70 -19.72
C SER A 234 -15.05 -2.36 -19.79
N LEU A 235 -15.87 -3.11 -19.08
CA LEU A 235 -17.31 -2.87 -18.98
C LEU A 235 -17.60 -1.48 -18.39
N ILE A 236 -16.89 -1.08 -17.34
CA ILE A 236 -17.00 0.26 -16.76
C ILE A 236 -16.56 1.35 -17.76
N ALA A 237 -15.55 1.07 -18.60
CA ALA A 237 -15.10 2.02 -19.62
C ALA A 237 -16.13 2.18 -20.78
N ASP A 238 -16.99 1.20 -21.01
CA ASP A 238 -18.12 1.32 -21.93
C ASP A 238 -19.28 2.16 -21.35
N SER A 239 -19.40 2.20 -20.03
CA SER A 239 -20.41 2.96 -19.30
C SER A 239 -19.77 3.71 -18.12
N PRO A 240 -19.09 4.84 -18.37
CA PRO A 240 -18.19 5.47 -17.39
C PRO A 240 -18.84 5.98 -16.12
N GLN A 241 -20.17 6.05 -16.08
CA GLN A 241 -20.95 6.37 -14.90
C GLN A 241 -22.18 5.45 -14.87
N SER A 242 -22.15 4.46 -14.00
CA SER A 242 -23.19 3.42 -13.93
C SER A 242 -23.48 3.02 -12.49
N ASN A 243 -24.69 2.46 -12.31
CA ASN A 243 -25.07 1.87 -11.04
C ASN A 243 -24.43 0.48 -10.88
N SER A 244 -23.91 0.17 -9.69
CA SER A 244 -23.24 -1.11 -9.42
C SER A 244 -24.13 -2.34 -9.63
N GLY A 245 -25.45 -2.21 -9.47
CA GLY A 245 -26.40 -3.28 -9.74
C GLY A 245 -26.50 -3.60 -11.24
N GLU A 246 -26.63 -2.57 -12.08
CA GLU A 246 -26.68 -2.71 -13.55
C GLU A 246 -25.37 -3.30 -14.10
N LEU A 247 -24.24 -2.80 -13.57
CA LEU A 247 -22.93 -3.34 -13.94
C LEU A 247 -22.79 -4.83 -13.56
N TYR A 248 -23.31 -5.21 -12.38
CA TYR A 248 -23.27 -6.60 -11.95
C TYR A 248 -24.08 -7.51 -12.88
N GLU A 249 -25.27 -7.10 -13.29
CA GLU A 249 -26.11 -7.90 -14.17
C GLU A 249 -25.41 -8.21 -15.51
N ILE A 250 -24.79 -7.18 -16.12
CA ILE A 250 -24.05 -7.35 -17.37
C ILE A 250 -22.79 -8.21 -17.15
N PHE A 251 -22.05 -7.94 -16.08
CA PHE A 251 -20.83 -8.66 -15.73
C PHE A 251 -21.08 -10.15 -15.44
N HIS A 252 -22.17 -10.45 -14.70
CA HIS A 252 -22.57 -11.80 -14.39
C HIS A 252 -22.95 -12.61 -15.65
N LEU A 253 -23.63 -11.99 -16.60
CA LEU A 253 -23.96 -12.61 -17.87
C LEU A 253 -22.69 -12.97 -18.69
N GLN A 254 -21.63 -12.18 -18.59
CA GLN A 254 -20.38 -12.40 -19.32
C GLN A 254 -19.44 -13.41 -18.65
N THR A 255 -19.40 -13.45 -17.32
CA THR A 255 -18.37 -14.18 -16.55
C THR A 255 -18.93 -15.30 -15.69
N ALA A 256 -20.24 -15.36 -15.44
CA ALA A 256 -20.91 -16.22 -14.46
C ALA A 256 -20.41 -16.06 -13.01
N LEU A 257 -19.61 -15.02 -12.70
CA LEU A 257 -19.10 -14.75 -11.35
C LEU A 257 -20.19 -14.20 -10.42
N GLY A 258 -20.13 -14.58 -9.15
CA GLY A 258 -21.11 -14.18 -8.15
C GLY A 258 -20.94 -12.73 -7.67
N TYR A 259 -21.99 -12.20 -7.02
CA TYR A 259 -22.03 -10.80 -6.52
C TYR A 259 -20.90 -10.46 -5.54
N THR A 260 -20.53 -11.38 -4.66
CA THR A 260 -19.43 -11.19 -3.69
C THR A 260 -18.10 -10.92 -4.41
N THR A 261 -17.76 -11.74 -5.38
CA THR A 261 -16.53 -11.60 -6.19
C THR A 261 -16.53 -10.29 -7.00
N PHE A 262 -17.67 -9.95 -7.62
CA PHE A 262 -17.85 -8.68 -8.30
C PHE A 262 -17.61 -7.49 -7.35
N TYR A 263 -18.17 -7.55 -6.14
CA TYR A 263 -18.04 -6.49 -5.16
C TYR A 263 -16.60 -6.32 -4.65
N GLU A 264 -15.89 -7.43 -4.43
CA GLU A 264 -14.46 -7.43 -4.10
C GLU A 264 -13.62 -6.79 -5.20
N MET A 265 -13.91 -7.13 -6.47
CA MET A 265 -13.24 -6.50 -7.61
C MET A 265 -13.54 -5.00 -7.72
N LEU A 266 -14.78 -4.55 -7.50
CA LEU A 266 -15.10 -3.11 -7.44
C LEU A 266 -14.31 -2.40 -6.33
N ASN A 267 -14.24 -2.99 -5.15
CA ASN A 267 -13.45 -2.43 -4.05
C ASN A 267 -11.97 -2.34 -4.43
N LYS A 268 -11.42 -3.38 -5.05
CA LYS A 268 -10.04 -3.39 -5.53
C LYS A 268 -9.80 -2.31 -6.58
N LEU A 269 -10.66 -2.19 -7.61
CA LEU A 269 -10.54 -1.15 -8.64
C LEU A 269 -10.62 0.27 -8.04
N SER A 270 -11.45 0.46 -7.01
CA SER A 270 -11.54 1.72 -6.28
C SER A 270 -10.28 1.97 -5.41
N SER A 271 -9.76 0.95 -4.74
CA SER A 271 -8.54 1.07 -3.91
C SER A 271 -7.32 1.45 -4.73
N VAL A 272 -7.18 0.87 -5.93
CA VAL A 272 -6.12 1.21 -6.90
C VAL A 272 -6.44 2.44 -7.74
N ARG A 273 -7.52 3.15 -7.43
CA ARG A 273 -7.92 4.44 -8.00
C ARG A 273 -8.17 4.46 -9.51
N LEU A 274 -8.67 3.36 -10.05
CA LEU A 274 -9.20 3.32 -11.41
C LEU A 274 -10.62 3.87 -11.50
N ILE A 275 -11.40 3.69 -10.43
CA ILE A 275 -12.79 4.14 -10.32
C ILE A 275 -13.05 4.83 -8.97
N ASP A 276 -14.10 5.63 -8.92
CA ASP A 276 -14.78 6.02 -7.69
C ASP A 276 -16.06 5.20 -7.57
N ALA A 277 -16.37 4.72 -6.36
CA ALA A 277 -17.55 3.90 -6.08
C ALA A 277 -18.27 4.45 -4.84
N ASP A 278 -19.04 5.51 -5.04
CA ASP A 278 -19.72 6.26 -3.99
C ASP A 278 -21.11 5.69 -3.72
N PHE A 279 -21.49 5.61 -2.44
CA PHE A 279 -22.83 5.20 -2.06
C PHE A 279 -23.83 6.29 -2.41
N THR A 280 -24.81 5.95 -3.23
CA THR A 280 -26.04 6.73 -3.33
C THR A 280 -26.85 6.51 -2.06
N GLY A 281 -27.38 7.59 -1.46
CA GLY A 281 -28.17 7.51 -0.24
C GLY A 281 -29.25 6.41 -0.29
N LYS A 282 -29.95 6.15 0.82
CA LYS A 282 -30.99 5.09 0.94
C LYS A 282 -31.98 5.16 -0.21
N GLY A 283 -31.81 4.31 -1.22
CA GLY A 283 -32.82 4.02 -2.23
C GLY A 283 -33.78 2.92 -1.74
N GLU A 284 -34.94 2.79 -2.38
CA GLU A 284 -36.01 1.85 -1.99
C GLU A 284 -35.62 0.36 -2.03
N ARG A 285 -34.45 -0.02 -2.57
CA ARG A 285 -33.97 -1.41 -2.72
C ARG A 285 -32.51 -1.62 -2.32
N GLY A 286 -32.09 -1.08 -1.17
CA GLY A 286 -30.74 -1.35 -0.65
C GLY A 286 -29.69 -0.29 -1.00
N ARG A 287 -28.44 -0.46 -0.51
CA ARG A 287 -27.32 0.45 -0.75
C ARG A 287 -26.72 0.16 -2.13
N SER A 288 -27.04 0.98 -3.11
CA SER A 288 -26.38 0.97 -4.41
C SER A 288 -25.20 1.94 -4.44
N ARG A 289 -24.22 1.68 -5.31
CA ARG A 289 -23.09 2.57 -5.55
C ARG A 289 -23.17 3.12 -6.97
N VAL A 290 -22.84 4.38 -7.13
CA VAL A 290 -22.50 4.95 -8.43
C VAL A 290 -21.01 4.71 -8.66
N VAL A 291 -20.70 4.05 -9.76
CA VAL A 291 -19.35 3.75 -10.19
C VAL A 291 -18.96 4.73 -11.28
N THR A 292 -17.90 5.50 -11.06
CA THR A 292 -17.41 6.51 -12.00
C THR A 292 -15.98 6.20 -12.37
N LEU A 293 -15.67 6.16 -13.68
CA LEU A 293 -14.32 5.96 -14.19
C LEU A 293 -13.48 7.23 -13.96
N ARG A 294 -12.26 7.09 -13.44
CA ARG A 294 -11.34 8.21 -13.17
C ARG A 294 -10.49 8.64 -14.37
N TYR A 295 -10.45 7.83 -15.40
CA TYR A 295 -9.66 8.04 -16.61
C TYR A 295 -10.58 8.16 -17.83
N GLN A 296 -10.06 8.71 -18.92
CA GLN A 296 -10.82 8.71 -20.16
C GLN A 296 -11.03 7.26 -20.65
N PRO A 297 -12.23 6.88 -21.10
CA PRO A 297 -12.50 5.50 -21.57
C PRO A 297 -11.49 4.99 -22.60
N GLY A 298 -11.07 5.83 -23.54
CA GLY A 298 -10.06 5.51 -24.55
C GLY A 298 -8.67 5.24 -23.97
N GLU A 299 -8.28 5.90 -22.87
CA GLU A 299 -7.00 5.68 -22.18
C GLU A 299 -6.96 4.32 -21.49
N VAL A 300 -8.08 3.91 -20.92
CA VAL A 300 -8.24 2.59 -20.26
C VAL A 300 -8.23 1.48 -21.31
N LYS A 301 -9.07 1.61 -22.35
CA LYS A 301 -9.17 0.63 -23.45
C LYS A 301 -7.84 0.42 -24.19
N ALA A 302 -7.04 1.45 -24.35
CA ALA A 302 -5.72 1.33 -24.99
C ALA A 302 -4.69 0.55 -24.14
N ARG A 303 -5.04 0.14 -22.90
CA ARG A 303 -4.14 -0.53 -21.94
C ARG A 303 -4.69 -1.88 -21.43
N LEU A 304 -5.85 -2.27 -21.91
CA LEU A 304 -6.38 -3.61 -21.75
C LEU A 304 -5.63 -4.62 -22.60
#